data_337d27b1ae1aa93b6b33191cfca12e58
#
_entry.id   337d27b1ae1aa93b6b33191cfca12e58
#
_cell.length_a   1.000
_cell.length_b   1.000
_cell.length_c   1.000
_cell.angle_alpha   90.00
_cell.angle_beta   90.00
_cell.angle_gamma   90.00
#
_symmetry.space_group_name_H-M   'P 1'
#
loop_
_entity.id
_entity.type
_entity.pdbx_description
1 polymer ?
#
loop_
_entity_poly.entity_id
_entity_poly.type
_entity_poly.pdbx_seq_one_letter_code
_entity_poly.pdbx_strand_id
1 'polypeptide(L)'
;MGLLKQILTAPFSRGIETGPLPLTSAKIIEWLEGEPTATGKRVGPTTALQMSAVWACVDLVSRDIARTPIPLYQIKGRNRTTADALTLYKLLHDAPNPYMTAFTFKQTLHGHKMLVGNAYANIERDADGNIIALWPLNPNNMQPPLLSLGGTLLYLYTLPSGQQVRMTQQEVFHLRGLGSDGIMGYSPIAMHRETIGWGMALREYGARYFGNNANP
;
A
#
# COMPACT_ATOMS: atom_id res chain seq x y z
N MET A 1 -14.02 4.48 -20.59
CA MET A 1 -14.33 5.38 -19.45
C MET A 1 -13.66 4.75 -18.27
N GLY A 2 -12.49 5.27 -17.87
CA GLY A 2 -11.58 4.57 -16.95
C GLY A 2 -12.14 4.38 -15.54
N LEU A 3 -11.63 3.39 -14.84
CA LEU A 3 -11.97 3.00 -13.45
C LEU A 3 -11.99 4.21 -12.50
N LEU A 4 -11.14 5.20 -12.74
CA LEU A 4 -11.08 6.45 -11.97
C LEU A 4 -12.35 7.30 -12.10
N LYS A 5 -12.98 7.34 -13.28
CA LYS A 5 -14.29 7.99 -13.43
C LYS A 5 -15.38 7.21 -12.69
N GLN A 6 -15.29 5.89 -12.64
CA GLN A 6 -16.18 5.07 -11.79
C GLN A 6 -15.90 5.27 -10.31
N ILE A 7 -14.63 5.43 -9.92
CA ILE A 7 -14.22 5.76 -8.54
C ILE A 7 -14.74 7.13 -8.10
N LEU A 8 -14.79 8.10 -9.03
CA LEU A 8 -15.22 9.49 -8.76
C LEU A 8 -16.70 9.77 -9.05
N THR A 9 -17.37 8.96 -9.85
CA THR A 9 -18.74 9.27 -10.37
C THR A 9 -19.73 8.11 -10.26
N ALA A 10 -19.45 7.04 -9.51
CA ALA A 10 -20.36 5.90 -9.38
C ALA A 10 -21.71 6.35 -8.77
N PRO A 11 -22.83 6.25 -9.51
CA PRO A 11 -24.13 6.47 -8.92
C PRO A 11 -24.47 5.30 -7.98
N PHE A 12 -25.01 5.64 -6.85
CA PHE A 12 -25.57 4.77 -5.83
C PHE A 12 -26.58 3.79 -6.45
N SER A 13 -26.19 2.52 -6.68
CA SER A 13 -27.16 1.48 -7.02
C SER A 13 -27.15 0.37 -5.95
N ARG A 14 -28.31 0.19 -5.38
CA ARG A 14 -28.73 -0.74 -4.33
C ARG A 14 -28.18 -2.17 -4.47
N GLY A 15 -27.76 -2.71 -3.33
CA GLY A 15 -27.81 -4.14 -3.08
C GLY A 15 -26.56 -4.73 -2.48
N ILE A 16 -26.24 -4.40 -1.26
CA ILE A 16 -25.86 -5.24 -0.12
C ILE A 16 -25.90 -4.27 1.06
N GLU A 17 -26.78 -4.52 2.02
CA GLU A 17 -26.85 -3.79 3.29
C GLU A 17 -25.58 -4.05 4.10
N THR A 18 -24.56 -3.21 3.89
CA THR A 18 -23.58 -2.92 4.92
C THR A 18 -23.86 -1.48 5.33
N GLY A 19 -24.70 -1.33 6.32
CA GLY A 19 -24.87 -0.05 7.01
C GLY A 19 -23.51 0.48 7.44
N PRO A 20 -23.32 1.80 7.59
CA PRO A 20 -22.09 2.36 8.08
C PRO A 20 -21.73 1.65 9.39
N LEU A 21 -20.55 1.01 9.43
CA LEU A 21 -20.03 0.41 10.64
C LEU A 21 -19.99 1.50 11.71
N PRO A 22 -20.58 1.31 12.89
CA PRO A 22 -20.52 2.32 13.94
C PRO A 22 -19.05 2.61 14.24
N LEU A 23 -18.71 3.90 14.39
CA LEU A 23 -17.35 4.38 14.67
C LEU A 23 -16.70 3.74 15.91
N THR A 24 -17.50 3.08 16.73
CA THR A 24 -17.10 2.33 17.93
C THR A 24 -16.89 0.83 17.68
N SER A 25 -17.02 0.35 16.44
CA SER A 25 -16.81 -1.07 16.18
C SER A 25 -15.35 -1.44 16.40
N ALA A 26 -15.09 -2.58 17.07
CA ALA A 26 -13.75 -3.09 17.33
C ALA A 26 -12.90 -3.19 16.06
N LYS A 27 -13.52 -3.51 14.92
CA LYS A 27 -12.84 -3.56 13.61
C LYS A 27 -12.34 -2.20 13.12
N ILE A 28 -13.06 -1.11 13.37
CA ILE A 28 -12.61 0.25 13.00
C ILE A 28 -11.46 0.67 13.90
N ILE A 29 -11.52 0.39 15.19
CA ILE A 29 -10.46 0.68 16.15
C ILE A 29 -9.20 -0.12 15.78
N GLU A 30 -9.34 -1.41 15.49
CA GLU A 30 -8.26 -2.28 15.05
C GLU A 30 -7.62 -1.77 13.74
N TRP A 31 -8.44 -1.30 12.81
CA TRP A 31 -7.97 -0.75 11.54
C TRP A 31 -7.21 0.58 11.71
N LEU A 32 -7.69 1.48 12.58
CA LEU A 32 -7.07 2.79 12.81
C LEU A 32 -5.83 2.72 13.72
N GLU A 33 -5.90 1.93 14.78
CA GLU A 33 -4.90 1.89 15.85
C GLU A 33 -4.01 0.65 15.82
N GLY A 34 -4.42 -0.41 15.10
CA GLY A 34 -3.74 -1.69 15.05
C GLY A 34 -4.10 -2.62 16.22
N GLU A 35 -3.48 -3.80 16.27
CA GLU A 35 -3.71 -4.79 17.31
C GLU A 35 -2.95 -4.47 18.62
N PRO A 36 -3.51 -4.87 19.78
CA PRO A 36 -2.85 -4.68 21.06
C PRO A 36 -1.62 -5.58 21.21
N THR A 37 -0.61 -5.06 21.88
CA THR A 37 0.63 -5.78 22.28
C THR A 37 0.57 -6.18 23.75
N ALA A 38 1.53 -6.99 24.22
CA ALA A 38 1.68 -7.36 25.62
C ALA A 38 1.84 -6.14 26.56
N THR A 39 2.34 -5.02 26.03
CA THR A 39 2.45 -3.74 26.78
C THR A 39 1.15 -2.93 26.77
N GLY A 40 0.05 -3.45 26.21
CA GLY A 40 -1.22 -2.74 26.05
C GLY A 40 -1.22 -1.66 24.98
N LYS A 41 -0.11 -1.45 24.24
CA LYS A 41 -0.05 -0.50 23.12
C LYS A 41 -0.63 -1.12 21.87
N ARG A 42 -1.43 -0.34 21.14
CA ARG A 42 -1.91 -0.75 19.82
C ARG A 42 -0.90 -0.38 18.75
N VAL A 43 -0.51 -1.34 17.94
CA VAL A 43 0.50 -1.18 16.89
C VAL A 43 -0.08 -1.56 15.54
N GLY A 44 -0.24 -0.56 14.71
CA GLY A 44 -0.60 -0.65 13.30
C GLY A 44 0.33 0.21 12.45
N PRO A 45 0.18 0.22 11.12
CA PRO A 45 1.03 1.03 10.24
C PRO A 45 1.09 2.51 10.63
N THR A 46 -0.05 3.11 10.96
CA THR A 46 -0.13 4.54 11.30
C THR A 46 0.49 4.84 12.66
N THR A 47 0.22 4.02 13.69
CA THR A 47 0.78 4.22 15.03
C THR A 47 2.28 3.91 15.07
N ALA A 48 2.74 2.91 14.31
CA ALA A 48 4.15 2.59 14.19
C ALA A 48 4.97 3.74 13.58
N LEU A 49 4.43 4.46 12.60
CA LEU A 49 5.08 5.64 11.99
C LEU A 49 5.29 6.82 12.96
N GLN A 50 4.62 6.84 14.12
CA GLN A 50 4.87 7.83 15.18
C GLN A 50 6.19 7.55 15.93
N MET A 51 6.79 6.38 15.74
CA MET A 51 8.13 6.08 16.22
C MET A 51 9.16 6.61 15.22
N SER A 52 10.05 7.50 15.66
CA SER A 52 11.06 8.13 14.80
C SER A 52 11.97 7.12 14.09
N ALA A 53 12.32 6.02 14.76
CA ALA A 53 13.12 4.94 14.17
C ALA A 53 12.37 4.24 13.02
N VAL A 54 11.08 3.94 13.19
CA VAL A 54 10.25 3.34 12.14
C VAL A 54 10.10 4.28 10.97
N TRP A 55 9.78 5.56 11.25
CA TRP A 55 9.69 6.58 10.22
C TRP A 55 10.99 6.69 9.42
N ALA A 56 12.13 6.82 10.10
CA ALA A 56 13.43 6.95 9.46
C ALA A 56 13.77 5.75 8.55
N CYS A 57 13.50 4.53 9.00
CA CYS A 57 13.71 3.32 8.18
C CYS A 57 12.83 3.30 6.94
N VAL A 58 11.53 3.59 7.10
CA VAL A 58 10.58 3.59 5.99
C VAL A 58 10.92 4.69 4.97
N ASP A 59 11.19 5.92 5.45
CA ASP A 59 11.53 7.04 4.59
C ASP A 59 12.86 6.81 3.86
N LEU A 60 13.91 6.40 4.56
CA LEU A 60 15.22 6.16 3.97
C LEU A 60 15.16 5.11 2.85
N VAL A 61 14.64 3.93 3.16
CA VAL A 61 14.63 2.80 2.21
C VAL A 61 13.71 3.09 1.03
N SER A 62 12.50 3.63 1.28
CA SER A 62 11.55 3.94 0.20
C SER A 62 12.09 5.02 -0.73
N ARG A 63 12.78 6.02 -0.20
CA ARG A 63 13.40 7.12 -0.93
C ARG A 63 14.60 6.64 -1.76
N ASP A 64 15.46 5.81 -1.18
CA ASP A 64 16.64 5.31 -1.89
C ASP A 64 16.26 4.40 -3.05
N ILE A 65 15.25 3.54 -2.86
CA ILE A 65 14.71 2.74 -3.97
C ILE A 65 14.03 3.65 -5.01
N ALA A 66 13.31 4.69 -4.59
CA ALA A 66 12.65 5.62 -5.51
C ALA A 66 13.64 6.40 -6.40
N ARG A 67 14.84 6.69 -5.90
CA ARG A 67 15.93 7.31 -6.66
C ARG A 67 16.58 6.38 -7.67
N THR A 68 16.48 5.07 -7.45
CA THR A 68 17.07 4.08 -8.35
C THR A 68 16.34 4.12 -9.70
N PRO A 69 17.03 4.36 -10.81
CA PRO A 69 16.43 4.33 -12.13
C PRO A 69 15.96 2.91 -12.46
N ILE A 70 14.77 2.81 -13.07
CA ILE A 70 14.22 1.55 -13.58
C ILE A 70 14.24 1.62 -15.11
N PRO A 71 15.37 1.32 -15.77
CA PRO A 71 15.43 1.36 -17.23
C PRO A 71 14.66 0.20 -17.82
N LEU A 72 13.92 0.48 -18.88
CA LEU A 72 13.22 -0.50 -19.69
C LEU A 72 14.05 -0.82 -20.91
N TYR A 73 14.30 -2.09 -21.19
CA TYR A 73 15.07 -2.54 -22.33
C TYR A 73 14.23 -3.39 -23.28
N GLN A 74 14.38 -3.13 -24.56
CA GLN A 74 13.93 -4.02 -25.61
C GLN A 74 15.06 -4.97 -26.00
N ILE A 75 14.78 -6.28 -26.02
CA ILE A 75 15.76 -7.29 -26.41
C ILE A 75 15.41 -7.75 -27.82
N LYS A 76 16.37 -7.56 -28.76
CA LYS A 76 16.27 -8.09 -30.15
C LYS A 76 17.47 -9.02 -30.38
N GLY A 77 17.23 -10.33 -30.33
CA GLY A 77 18.29 -11.33 -30.39
C GLY A 77 19.25 -11.21 -29.19
N ARG A 78 20.54 -10.89 -29.44
CA ARG A 78 21.53 -10.68 -28.38
C ARG A 78 21.72 -9.20 -27.98
N ASN A 79 21.09 -8.28 -28.70
CA ASN A 79 21.25 -6.86 -28.46
C ASN A 79 20.18 -6.32 -27.51
N ARG A 80 20.61 -5.46 -26.57
CA ARG A 80 19.77 -4.71 -25.66
C ARG A 80 19.77 -3.24 -26.09
N THR A 81 18.60 -2.67 -26.32
CA THR A 81 18.42 -1.23 -26.59
C THR A 81 17.44 -0.67 -25.57
N THR A 82 17.67 0.56 -25.11
CA THR A 82 16.73 1.26 -24.23
C THR A 82 15.40 1.44 -24.97
N ALA A 83 14.31 1.14 -24.28
CA ALA A 83 12.96 1.20 -24.84
C ALA A 83 12.22 2.50 -24.43
N ASP A 84 12.90 3.62 -24.59
CA ASP A 84 12.46 4.97 -24.21
C ASP A 84 11.26 5.48 -25.03
N ALA A 85 11.06 4.94 -26.21
CA ALA A 85 9.87 5.24 -27.04
C ALA A 85 8.58 4.63 -26.51
N LEU A 86 8.64 3.64 -25.61
CA LEU A 86 7.44 2.99 -25.07
C LEU A 86 6.75 3.86 -24.02
N THR A 87 5.43 3.92 -24.06
CA THR A 87 4.62 4.62 -23.04
C THR A 87 4.93 4.14 -21.63
N LEU A 88 5.13 2.84 -21.45
CA LEU A 88 5.48 2.27 -20.16
C LEU A 88 6.82 2.81 -19.62
N TYR A 89 7.80 3.09 -20.46
CA TYR A 89 9.04 3.74 -20.04
C TYR A 89 8.76 5.11 -19.41
N LYS A 90 7.96 5.93 -20.08
CA LYS A 90 7.60 7.28 -19.59
C LYS A 90 6.83 7.21 -18.27
N LEU A 91 5.91 6.25 -18.13
CA LEU A 91 5.15 6.06 -16.89
C LEU A 91 6.04 5.65 -15.71
N LEU A 92 7.06 4.82 -15.92
CA LEU A 92 7.96 4.35 -14.85
C LEU A 92 9.13 5.30 -14.59
N HIS A 93 9.51 6.12 -15.57
CA HIS A 93 10.66 7.01 -15.49
C HIS A 93 10.26 8.46 -15.18
N ASP A 94 9.23 8.99 -15.83
CA ASP A 94 8.85 10.40 -15.72
C ASP A 94 7.66 10.61 -14.79
N ALA A 95 6.47 10.19 -15.22
CA ALA A 95 5.23 10.40 -14.48
C ALA A 95 4.23 9.25 -14.73
N PRO A 96 3.85 8.48 -13.69
CA PRO A 96 2.89 7.39 -13.81
C PRO A 96 1.45 7.88 -14.04
N ASN A 97 1.15 9.11 -13.66
CA ASN A 97 -0.13 9.78 -13.84
C ASN A 97 0.05 11.30 -13.74
N PRO A 98 -0.99 12.12 -14.07
CA PRO A 98 -0.88 13.58 -14.08
C PRO A 98 -0.57 14.25 -12.73
N TYR A 99 -0.72 13.54 -11.61
CA TYR A 99 -0.63 14.13 -10.27
C TYR A 99 0.67 13.82 -9.53
N MET A 100 1.50 12.90 -10.03
CA MET A 100 2.72 12.51 -9.33
C MET A 100 3.87 12.18 -10.28
N THR A 101 5.08 12.36 -9.80
CA THR A 101 6.31 11.93 -10.48
C THR A 101 6.55 10.44 -10.28
N ALA A 102 7.38 9.84 -11.14
CA ALA A 102 7.81 8.45 -10.97
C ALA A 102 8.54 8.22 -9.63
N PHE A 103 9.26 9.24 -9.13
CA PHE A 103 9.88 9.20 -7.81
C PHE A 103 8.82 9.04 -6.71
N THR A 104 7.81 9.93 -6.67
CA THR A 104 6.75 9.88 -5.67
C THR A 104 5.97 8.58 -5.73
N PHE A 105 5.67 8.08 -6.92
CA PHE A 105 5.00 6.80 -7.12
C PHE A 105 5.79 5.63 -6.53
N LYS A 106 7.08 5.53 -6.88
CA LYS A 106 7.98 4.48 -6.36
C LYS A 106 8.11 4.57 -4.85
N GLN A 107 8.31 5.78 -4.30
CA GLN A 107 8.40 5.99 -2.86
C GLN A 107 7.12 5.56 -2.14
N THR A 108 5.95 5.93 -2.66
CA THR A 108 4.65 5.55 -2.09
C THR A 108 4.47 4.04 -2.07
N LEU A 109 4.72 3.35 -3.19
CA LEU A 109 4.58 1.89 -3.24
C LEU A 109 5.55 1.17 -2.30
N HIS A 110 6.81 1.63 -2.22
CA HIS A 110 7.77 1.02 -1.31
C HIS A 110 7.44 1.33 0.16
N GLY A 111 6.94 2.52 0.47
CA GLY A 111 6.40 2.84 1.79
C GLY A 111 5.25 1.91 2.19
N HIS A 112 4.28 1.69 1.31
CA HIS A 112 3.20 0.72 1.54
C HIS A 112 3.76 -0.69 1.78
N LYS A 113 4.68 -1.15 0.93
CA LYS A 113 5.31 -2.46 1.06
C LYS A 113 6.04 -2.62 2.40
N MET A 114 6.75 -1.60 2.87
CA MET A 114 7.47 -1.64 4.14
C MET A 114 6.54 -1.61 5.36
N LEU A 115 5.36 -1.03 5.24
CA LEU A 115 4.39 -0.97 6.34
C LEU A 115 3.50 -2.21 6.41
N VAL A 116 2.92 -2.61 5.28
CA VAL A 116 1.91 -3.68 5.23
C VAL A 116 2.34 -4.91 4.42
N GLY A 117 3.58 -4.94 3.93
CA GLY A 117 4.14 -6.06 3.19
C GLY A 117 3.72 -6.13 1.72
N ASN A 118 2.76 -5.33 1.30
CA ASN A 118 2.20 -5.32 -0.05
C ASN A 118 1.91 -3.90 -0.50
N ALA A 119 2.10 -3.63 -1.79
CA ALA A 119 1.69 -2.39 -2.39
C ALA A 119 0.98 -2.65 -3.71
N TYR A 120 -0.01 -1.83 -4.00
CA TYR A 120 -0.87 -2.01 -5.16
C TYR A 120 -0.99 -0.71 -5.96
N ALA A 121 -1.08 -0.86 -7.27
CA ALA A 121 -1.49 0.23 -8.14
C ALA A 121 -2.49 -0.29 -9.18
N ASN A 122 -3.50 0.51 -9.49
CA ASN A 122 -4.41 0.25 -10.59
C ASN A 122 -3.70 0.58 -11.91
N ILE A 123 -3.84 -0.30 -12.89
CA ILE A 123 -3.32 -0.14 -14.24
C ILE A 123 -4.48 0.38 -15.10
N GLU A 124 -4.42 1.64 -15.48
CA GLU A 124 -5.40 2.23 -16.38
C GLU A 124 -4.97 2.02 -17.85
N ARG A 125 -5.92 1.59 -18.68
CA ARG A 125 -5.69 1.30 -20.09
C ARG A 125 -6.64 2.11 -20.98
N ASP A 126 -6.18 2.40 -22.20
CA ASP A 126 -7.01 2.95 -23.25
C ASP A 126 -7.89 1.88 -23.93
N ALA A 127 -8.65 2.30 -24.94
CA ALA A 127 -9.52 1.40 -25.71
C ALA A 127 -8.74 0.33 -26.50
N ASP A 128 -7.48 0.62 -26.83
CA ASP A 128 -6.58 -0.28 -27.57
C ASP A 128 -5.80 -1.22 -26.63
N GLY A 129 -6.01 -1.10 -25.32
CA GLY A 129 -5.36 -1.92 -24.29
C GLY A 129 -3.98 -1.43 -23.85
N ASN A 130 -3.50 -0.28 -24.34
CA ASN A 130 -2.23 0.30 -23.91
C ASN A 130 -2.35 0.87 -22.50
N ILE A 131 -1.29 0.74 -21.70
CA ILE A 131 -1.24 1.33 -20.37
C ILE A 131 -1.04 2.85 -20.50
N ILE A 132 -1.99 3.63 -19.96
CA ILE A 132 -1.96 5.09 -19.99
C ILE A 132 -1.67 5.73 -18.64
N ALA A 133 -1.95 5.04 -17.52
CA ALA A 133 -1.63 5.54 -16.19
C ALA A 133 -1.51 4.42 -15.15
N LEU A 134 -0.79 4.72 -14.07
CA LEU A 134 -0.66 3.88 -12.88
C LEU A 134 -1.09 4.68 -11.65
N TRP A 135 -2.03 4.15 -10.86
CA TRP A 135 -2.61 4.82 -9.70
C TRP A 135 -2.36 4.03 -8.42
N PRO A 136 -1.59 4.53 -7.46
CA PRO A 136 -1.41 3.85 -6.19
C PRO A 136 -2.76 3.62 -5.50
N LEU A 137 -2.95 2.41 -4.99
CA LEU A 137 -4.12 2.04 -4.20
C LEU A 137 -3.72 1.93 -2.72
N ASN A 138 -4.63 2.33 -1.82
CA ASN A 138 -4.39 2.16 -0.39
C ASN A 138 -4.43 0.66 -0.04
N PRO A 139 -3.35 0.06 0.43
CA PRO A 139 -3.29 -1.37 0.71
C PRO A 139 -4.25 -1.80 1.84
N ASN A 140 -4.63 -0.89 2.74
CA ASN A 140 -5.58 -1.18 3.80
C ASN A 140 -7.00 -1.42 3.27
N ASN A 141 -7.31 -0.92 2.07
CA ASN A 141 -8.60 -1.12 1.42
C ASN A 141 -8.60 -2.32 0.46
N MET A 142 -7.46 -3.00 0.33
CA MET A 142 -7.30 -4.18 -0.51
C MET A 142 -7.45 -5.45 0.33
N GLN A 143 -8.39 -6.31 -0.04
CA GLN A 143 -8.50 -7.64 0.58
C GLN A 143 -7.40 -8.58 0.03
N PRO A 144 -7.02 -9.63 0.78
CA PRO A 144 -6.12 -10.64 0.27
C PRO A 144 -6.61 -11.18 -1.07
N PRO A 145 -5.72 -11.34 -2.07
CA PRO A 145 -6.11 -11.87 -3.38
C PRO A 145 -6.72 -13.26 -3.27
N LEU A 146 -7.78 -13.47 -4.01
CA LEU A 146 -8.46 -14.76 -4.10
C LEU A 146 -8.01 -15.48 -5.38
N LEU A 147 -7.67 -16.75 -5.25
CA LEU A 147 -7.40 -17.60 -6.42
C LEU A 147 -8.74 -18.09 -6.99
N SER A 148 -9.05 -17.71 -8.23
CA SER A 148 -10.19 -18.22 -8.97
C SER A 148 -9.99 -19.69 -9.35
N LEU A 149 -11.09 -20.43 -9.58
CA LEU A 149 -11.06 -21.80 -10.09
C LEU A 149 -10.28 -21.95 -11.42
N GLY A 150 -10.17 -20.86 -12.19
CA GLY A 150 -9.36 -20.78 -13.41
C GLY A 150 -7.88 -20.44 -13.21
N GLY A 151 -7.39 -20.37 -11.95
CA GLY A 151 -5.99 -20.02 -11.65
C GLY A 151 -5.65 -18.55 -11.76
N THR A 152 -6.64 -17.66 -11.95
CA THR A 152 -6.45 -16.20 -12.03
C THR A 152 -6.61 -15.56 -10.65
N LEU A 153 -5.69 -14.68 -10.28
CA LEU A 153 -5.81 -13.89 -9.05
C LEU A 153 -6.86 -12.78 -9.22
N LEU A 154 -7.79 -12.72 -8.28
CA LEU A 154 -8.81 -11.68 -8.16
C LEU A 154 -8.51 -10.83 -6.95
N TYR A 155 -8.59 -9.52 -7.13
CA TYR A 155 -8.39 -8.51 -6.10
C TYR A 155 -9.72 -7.83 -5.80
N LEU A 156 -10.05 -7.67 -4.52
CA LEU A 156 -11.21 -6.93 -4.06
C LEU A 156 -10.75 -5.65 -3.37
N TYR A 157 -11.07 -4.51 -3.96
CA TYR A 157 -10.74 -3.20 -3.43
C TYR A 157 -11.99 -2.51 -2.93
N THR A 158 -11.96 -2.02 -1.69
CA THR A 158 -13.07 -1.28 -1.08
C THR A 158 -12.86 0.22 -1.31
N LEU A 159 -13.78 0.85 -2.02
CA LEU A 159 -13.77 2.29 -2.24
C LEU A 159 -14.10 3.05 -0.94
N PRO A 160 -13.75 4.35 -0.83
CA PRO A 160 -14.18 5.19 0.29
C PRO A 160 -15.71 5.27 0.48
N SER A 161 -16.48 5.01 -0.58
CA SER A 161 -17.94 4.89 -0.54
C SER A 161 -18.45 3.60 0.12
N GLY A 162 -17.56 2.65 0.45
CA GLY A 162 -17.91 1.32 0.94
C GLY A 162 -18.20 0.30 -0.17
N GLN A 163 -18.28 0.73 -1.42
CA GLN A 163 -18.48 -0.17 -2.56
C GLN A 163 -17.23 -1.01 -2.81
N GLN A 164 -17.40 -2.31 -3.08
CA GLN A 164 -16.29 -3.18 -3.47
C GLN A 164 -16.17 -3.27 -5.00
N VAL A 165 -14.96 -3.09 -5.48
CA VAL A 165 -14.58 -3.27 -6.88
C VAL A 165 -13.74 -4.52 -7.01
N ARG A 166 -14.14 -5.39 -7.93
CA ARG A 166 -13.40 -6.60 -8.28
C ARG A 166 -12.46 -6.26 -9.45
N MET A 167 -11.19 -6.59 -9.29
CA MET A 167 -10.14 -6.37 -10.28
C MET A 167 -9.40 -7.68 -10.56
N THR A 168 -8.92 -7.83 -11.77
CA THR A 168 -8.09 -8.96 -12.20
C THR A 168 -6.60 -8.65 -12.00
N GLN A 169 -5.76 -9.67 -12.10
CA GLN A 169 -4.30 -9.49 -12.06
C GLN A 169 -3.74 -8.65 -13.23
N GLN A 170 -4.51 -8.43 -14.30
CA GLN A 170 -4.11 -7.56 -15.41
C GLN A 170 -4.40 -6.08 -15.14
N GLU A 171 -5.28 -5.80 -14.19
CA GLU A 171 -5.68 -4.45 -13.79
C GLU A 171 -4.93 -3.96 -12.54
N VAL A 172 -4.24 -4.87 -11.82
CA VAL A 172 -3.54 -4.53 -10.59
C VAL A 172 -2.06 -4.82 -10.71
N PHE A 173 -1.24 -3.78 -10.58
CA PHE A 173 0.18 -3.93 -10.32
C PHE A 173 0.37 -4.21 -8.84
N HIS A 174 0.82 -5.42 -8.51
CA HIS A 174 1.04 -5.86 -7.12
C HIS A 174 2.53 -6.02 -6.83
N LEU A 175 3.07 -5.12 -6.01
CA LEU A 175 4.45 -5.16 -5.51
C LEU A 175 4.47 -5.89 -4.16
N ARG A 176 4.97 -7.13 -4.17
CA ARG A 176 4.97 -8.03 -3.01
C ARG A 176 6.23 -7.88 -2.19
N GLY A 177 6.08 -8.01 -0.86
CA GLY A 177 7.18 -8.17 0.08
C GLY A 177 7.62 -9.62 0.24
N LEU A 178 8.42 -9.89 1.27
CA LEU A 178 8.73 -11.24 1.70
C LEU A 178 7.45 -11.94 2.17
N GLY A 179 7.17 -13.11 1.67
CA GLY A 179 6.00 -13.92 2.01
C GLY A 179 6.32 -15.41 1.90
N SER A 180 5.41 -16.28 2.33
CA SER A 180 5.57 -17.74 2.27
C SER A 180 5.06 -18.36 0.97
N ASP A 181 4.07 -17.73 0.34
CA ASP A 181 3.33 -18.29 -0.81
C ASP A 181 3.64 -17.60 -2.16
N GLY A 182 4.44 -16.53 -2.12
CA GLY A 182 4.74 -15.70 -3.29
C GLY A 182 3.55 -14.87 -3.79
N ILE A 183 2.40 -14.90 -3.10
CA ILE A 183 1.19 -14.15 -3.43
C ILE A 183 1.04 -12.96 -2.50
N MET A 184 1.24 -13.18 -1.19
CA MET A 184 1.14 -12.13 -0.16
C MET A 184 2.46 -11.95 0.57
N GLY A 185 2.86 -10.70 0.76
CA GLY A 185 3.97 -10.33 1.63
C GLY A 185 3.51 -10.19 3.07
N TYR A 186 4.37 -10.60 4.02
CA TYR A 186 4.17 -10.34 5.45
C TYR A 186 4.26 -8.85 5.74
N SER A 187 3.40 -8.34 6.61
CA SER A 187 3.52 -6.98 7.11
C SER A 187 4.72 -6.89 8.08
N PRO A 188 5.76 -6.10 7.77
CA PRO A 188 6.88 -5.91 8.69
C PRO A 188 6.44 -5.33 10.03
N ILE A 189 5.45 -4.42 10.03
CA ILE A 189 4.91 -3.85 11.26
C ILE A 189 4.19 -4.90 12.10
N ALA A 190 3.39 -5.77 11.48
CA ALA A 190 2.72 -6.86 12.21
C ALA A 190 3.71 -7.87 12.78
N MET A 191 4.77 -8.22 12.03
CA MET A 191 5.80 -9.15 12.46
C MET A 191 6.61 -8.61 13.66
N HIS A 192 6.83 -7.30 13.73
CA HIS A 192 7.63 -6.66 14.78
C HIS A 192 6.79 -5.85 15.78
N ARG A 193 5.46 -6.09 15.83
CA ARG A 193 4.55 -5.27 16.63
C ARG A 193 4.90 -5.27 18.12
N GLU A 194 5.32 -6.40 18.69
CA GLU A 194 5.71 -6.46 20.10
C GLU A 194 6.90 -5.55 20.40
N THR A 195 7.94 -5.59 19.56
CA THR A 195 9.13 -4.73 19.70
C THR A 195 8.77 -3.25 19.57
N ILE A 196 7.92 -2.92 18.59
CA ILE A 196 7.44 -1.54 18.39
C ILE A 196 6.60 -1.09 19.60
N GLY A 197 5.70 -1.96 20.10
CA GLY A 197 4.88 -1.70 21.29
C GLY A 197 5.72 -1.46 22.54
N TRP A 198 6.79 -2.22 22.73
CA TRP A 198 7.76 -1.98 23.78
C TRP A 198 8.42 -0.61 23.68
N GLY A 199 8.88 -0.21 22.50
CA GLY A 199 9.45 1.11 22.28
C GLY A 199 8.46 2.23 22.56
N MET A 200 7.18 2.06 22.19
CA MET A 200 6.12 3.02 22.49
C MET A 200 5.86 3.13 24.00
N ALA A 201 5.83 2.00 24.72
CA ALA A 201 5.64 1.99 26.16
C ALA A 201 6.81 2.63 26.92
N LEU A 202 8.06 2.35 26.52
CA LEU A 202 9.26 2.98 27.10
C LEU A 202 9.24 4.51 26.88
N ARG A 203 8.88 4.96 25.70
CA ARG A 203 8.76 6.39 25.41
C ARG A 203 7.72 7.07 26.31
N GLU A 204 6.57 6.43 26.50
CA GLU A 204 5.53 6.95 27.38
C GLU A 204 5.95 6.96 28.85
N TYR A 205 6.58 5.88 29.32
CA TYR A 205 7.13 5.82 30.68
C TYR A 205 8.14 6.96 30.90
N GLY A 206 9.10 7.12 29.99
CA GLY A 206 10.06 8.22 30.07
C GLY A 206 9.41 9.61 30.08
N ALA A 207 8.41 9.82 29.22
CA ALA A 207 7.69 11.09 29.18
C ALA A 207 6.95 11.39 30.49
N ARG A 208 6.32 10.38 31.11
CA ARG A 208 5.65 10.54 32.42
C ARG A 208 6.67 10.79 33.54
N TYR A 209 7.76 10.02 33.56
CA TYR A 209 8.80 10.17 34.56
C TYR A 209 9.40 11.58 34.53
N PHE A 210 9.83 12.08 33.38
CA PHE A 210 10.38 13.43 33.26
C PHE A 210 9.32 14.52 33.45
N GLY A 211 8.08 14.29 33.03
CA GLY A 211 6.96 15.22 33.24
C GLY A 211 6.59 15.40 34.73
N ASN A 212 6.87 14.39 35.57
CA ASN A 212 6.64 14.44 37.03
C ASN A 212 7.91 14.83 37.80
N ASN A 213 8.81 15.64 37.22
CA ASN A 213 10.08 16.05 37.86
C ASN A 213 10.96 14.88 38.31
N ALA A 214 10.97 13.78 37.56
CA ALA A 214 11.69 12.55 37.87
C ALA A 214 11.27 11.88 39.21
N ASN A 215 10.06 12.14 39.69
CA ASN A 215 9.46 11.37 40.77
C ASN A 215 8.75 10.14 40.18
N PRO A 216 9.03 8.91 40.72
CA PRO A 216 8.43 7.67 40.26
C PRO A 216 6.93 7.57 40.53
#